data_cd143303b47db8304dea8ec7bce9ee2d
#
_entry.id   cd143303b47db8304dea8ec7bce9ee2d
#
_cell.length_a   1.000
_cell.length_b   1.000
_cell.length_c   1.000
_cell.angle_alpha   90.00
_cell.angle_beta   90.00
_cell.angle_gamma   90.00
#
_symmetry.space_group_name_H-M   'P 1'
#
loop_
_entity.id
_entity.type
_entity.pdbx_description
1 polymer ?
#
loop_
_entity_poly.entity_id
_entity_poly.type
_entity_poly.pdbx_seq_one_letter_code
_entity_poly.pdbx_strand_id
1 'polypeptide(L)'
;MSSYLNSSQKEVFESVMQNMHDTFARTIFAYKDSKKVIVSTDVNFNFLYNNVKGVKKEISKTQFQSIQARIMYMDKQNEVSFDSEVNSTLKLHHDIGEIRVKLDTEGHEYFKDAKRVEIDGRLMFKVTDVKRHGLFRPKFFTYYLRPTD
;
A
#
# COMPACT_ATOMS: atom_id res chain seq x y z
N MET A 1 -27.51 -19.15 15.34
CA MET A 1 -26.95 -18.65 16.61
C MET A 1 -27.47 -17.22 16.82
N SER A 2 -28.14 -17.01 17.93
CA SER A 2 -28.58 -15.65 18.31
C SER A 2 -27.34 -14.82 18.70
N SER A 3 -27.11 -13.73 17.96
CA SER A 3 -26.06 -12.79 18.33
C SER A 3 -26.51 -11.99 19.57
N TYR A 4 -25.67 -11.90 20.57
CA TYR A 4 -25.94 -11.07 21.76
C TYR A 4 -26.01 -9.57 21.44
N LEU A 5 -25.51 -9.15 20.28
CA LEU A 5 -25.51 -7.75 19.84
C LEU A 5 -26.55 -7.59 18.71
N ASN A 6 -27.37 -6.55 18.83
CA ASN A 6 -28.26 -6.14 17.76
C ASN A 6 -27.51 -5.40 16.63
N SER A 7 -28.15 -5.19 15.49
CA SER A 7 -27.53 -4.54 14.33
C SER A 7 -27.00 -3.14 14.65
N SER A 8 -27.75 -2.37 15.40
CA SER A 8 -27.37 -1.00 15.79
C SER A 8 -26.13 -0.98 16.67
N GLN A 9 -26.02 -1.90 17.61
CA GLN A 9 -24.81 -2.03 18.44
C GLN A 9 -23.57 -2.42 17.61
N LYS A 10 -23.73 -3.30 16.64
CA LYS A 10 -22.65 -3.67 15.73
C LYS A 10 -22.17 -2.48 14.89
N GLU A 11 -23.09 -1.66 14.39
CA GLU A 11 -22.76 -0.45 13.63
C GLU A 11 -21.99 0.57 14.47
N VAL A 12 -22.35 0.73 15.76
CA VAL A 12 -21.60 1.60 16.69
C VAL A 12 -20.16 1.11 16.84
N PHE A 13 -19.94 -0.18 17.06
CA PHE A 13 -18.58 -0.73 17.15
C PHE A 13 -17.79 -0.54 15.84
N GLU A 14 -18.42 -0.78 14.70
CA GLU A 14 -17.78 -0.56 13.40
C GLU A 14 -17.42 0.91 13.18
N SER A 15 -18.27 1.85 13.59
CA SER A 15 -18.00 3.29 13.49
C SER A 15 -16.84 3.72 14.37
N VAL A 16 -16.74 3.19 15.59
CA VAL A 16 -15.61 3.45 16.48
C VAL A 16 -14.29 2.97 15.86
N MET A 17 -14.30 1.78 15.26
CA MET A 17 -13.12 1.25 14.56
C MET A 17 -12.73 2.09 13.36
N GLN A 18 -13.71 2.62 12.61
CA GLN A 18 -13.48 3.52 11.49
C GLN A 18 -12.89 4.85 11.97
N ASN A 19 -13.47 5.48 12.99
CA ASN A 19 -12.97 6.72 13.58
C ASN A 19 -11.53 6.56 14.09
N MET A 20 -11.23 5.41 14.71
CA MET A 20 -9.87 5.09 15.12
C MET A 20 -8.92 4.92 13.93
N HIS A 21 -9.38 4.34 12.82
CA HIS A 21 -8.60 4.27 11.61
C HIS A 21 -8.29 5.67 11.09
N ASP A 22 -9.30 6.51 10.92
CA ASP A 22 -9.20 7.85 10.35
C ASP A 22 -8.33 8.79 11.19
N THR A 23 -8.43 8.66 12.52
CA THR A 23 -7.60 9.44 13.46
C THR A 23 -6.11 9.18 13.31
N PHE A 24 -5.72 7.94 13.05
CA PHE A 24 -4.31 7.54 12.97
C PHE A 24 -3.84 7.29 11.53
N ALA A 25 -4.70 7.52 10.55
CA ALA A 25 -4.33 7.36 9.15
C ALA A 25 -3.39 8.49 8.69
N ARG A 26 -2.46 8.12 7.84
CA ARG A 26 -1.52 9.03 7.16
C ARG A 26 -1.65 8.83 5.66
N THR A 27 -1.35 9.88 4.92
CA THR A 27 -1.38 9.82 3.45
C THR A 27 -0.19 9.04 2.94
N ILE A 28 -0.45 8.06 2.09
CA ILE A 28 0.54 7.32 1.30
C ILE A 28 0.23 7.46 -0.17
N PHE A 29 1.22 7.27 -1.04
CA PHE A 29 1.05 7.32 -2.48
C PHE A 29 1.22 5.93 -3.07
N ALA A 30 0.15 5.41 -3.68
CA ALA A 30 0.17 4.10 -4.32
C ALA A 30 0.33 4.26 -5.83
N TYR A 31 1.30 3.57 -6.41
CA TYR A 31 1.65 3.62 -7.82
C TYR A 31 1.22 2.34 -8.52
N LYS A 32 0.44 2.48 -9.59
CA LYS A 32 0.16 1.40 -10.54
C LYS A 32 1.19 1.41 -11.64
N ASP A 33 1.25 0.30 -12.39
CA ASP A 33 2.10 0.24 -13.58
C ASP A 33 1.77 1.36 -14.54
N SER A 34 2.80 1.96 -15.11
CA SER A 34 2.63 3.01 -16.11
C SER A 34 1.96 2.45 -17.36
N LYS A 35 0.90 3.12 -17.79
CA LYS A 35 0.29 2.82 -19.09
C LYS A 35 1.10 3.50 -20.18
N LYS A 36 1.53 2.73 -21.16
CA LYS A 36 2.16 3.27 -22.38
C LYS A 36 1.06 3.86 -23.25
N VAL A 37 1.13 5.15 -23.49
CA VAL A 37 0.26 5.84 -24.44
C VAL A 37 1.10 6.19 -25.67
N ILE A 38 0.74 5.64 -26.80
CA ILE A 38 1.38 5.99 -28.08
C ILE A 38 0.71 7.27 -28.57
N VAL A 39 1.45 8.36 -28.57
CA VAL A 39 1.00 9.62 -29.17
C VAL A 39 1.62 9.71 -30.55
N SER A 40 0.79 9.63 -31.59
CA SER A 40 1.21 9.92 -32.95
C SER A 40 0.95 11.41 -33.23
N THR A 41 1.97 12.10 -33.72
CA THR A 41 1.86 13.49 -34.18
C THR A 41 1.51 13.59 -35.66
N ASP A 42 1.26 12.45 -36.32
CA ASP A 42 0.98 12.43 -37.74
C ASP A 42 -0.51 12.61 -38.00
N VAL A 43 -0.86 13.63 -38.80
CA VAL A 43 -2.24 13.96 -39.18
C VAL A 43 -2.89 12.84 -40.02
N ASN A 44 -2.07 11.98 -40.62
CA ASN A 44 -2.50 10.85 -41.48
C ASN A 44 -2.41 9.48 -40.76
N PHE A 45 -2.50 9.45 -39.45
CA PHE A 45 -2.47 8.21 -38.70
C PHE A 45 -3.71 7.36 -39.03
N ASN A 46 -3.47 6.22 -39.66
CA ASN A 46 -4.54 5.24 -39.89
C ASN A 46 -4.51 4.18 -38.79
N PHE A 47 -5.48 4.25 -37.90
CA PHE A 47 -5.62 3.37 -36.75
C PHE A 47 -5.78 1.86 -37.16
N LEU A 48 -6.40 1.61 -38.30
CA LEU A 48 -6.66 0.24 -38.80
C LEU A 48 -5.39 -0.49 -39.27
N TYR A 49 -4.43 0.24 -39.80
CA TYR A 49 -3.22 -0.39 -40.37
C TYR A 49 -1.97 -0.18 -39.53
N ASN A 50 -2.09 0.49 -38.39
CA ASN A 50 -0.96 0.82 -37.50
C ASN A 50 0.28 1.36 -38.24
N ASN A 51 0.05 2.01 -39.37
CA ASN A 51 1.09 2.47 -40.28
C ASN A 51 1.43 3.91 -39.95
N VAL A 52 2.55 4.12 -39.24
CA VAL A 52 3.03 5.43 -38.80
C VAL A 52 4.29 5.75 -39.58
N LYS A 53 4.22 6.73 -40.46
CA LYS A 53 5.41 7.33 -41.11
C LYS A 53 6.10 8.40 -40.23
N GLY A 54 5.52 8.75 -39.08
CA GLY A 54 6.03 9.78 -38.16
C GLY A 54 6.71 9.20 -36.92
N VAL A 55 7.30 10.12 -36.13
CA VAL A 55 7.98 9.75 -34.87
C VAL A 55 6.94 9.29 -33.85
N LYS A 56 6.96 8.02 -33.50
CA LYS A 56 6.18 7.47 -32.38
C LYS A 56 6.81 7.95 -31.08
N LYS A 57 6.12 8.80 -30.35
CA LYS A 57 6.52 9.18 -29.02
C LYS A 57 5.72 8.33 -28.00
N GLU A 58 6.38 7.37 -27.37
CA GLU A 58 5.79 6.63 -26.27
C GLU A 58 5.90 7.48 -25.01
N ILE A 59 4.76 7.90 -24.47
CA ILE A 59 4.70 8.57 -23.19
C ILE A 59 4.18 7.57 -22.16
N SER A 60 5.01 7.22 -21.20
CA SER A 60 4.56 6.44 -20.05
C SER A 60 3.97 7.38 -19.00
N LYS A 61 2.66 7.28 -18.77
CA LYS A 61 1.99 8.00 -17.68
C LYS A 61 1.98 7.12 -16.44
N THR A 62 2.71 7.53 -15.42
CA THR A 62 2.62 6.90 -14.10
C THR A 62 1.29 7.27 -13.46
N GLN A 63 0.50 6.26 -13.11
CA GLN A 63 -0.75 6.47 -12.38
C GLN A 63 -0.47 6.29 -10.89
N PHE A 64 -0.78 7.31 -10.11
CA PHE A 64 -0.69 7.25 -8.65
C PHE A 64 -1.95 7.84 -8.02
N GLN A 65 -2.24 7.40 -6.82
CA GLN A 65 -3.32 7.94 -6.00
C GLN A 65 -2.86 8.05 -4.55
N SER A 66 -3.27 9.13 -3.90
CA SER A 66 -3.12 9.29 -2.47
C SER A 66 -4.19 8.47 -1.73
N ILE A 67 -3.79 7.73 -0.73
CA ILE A 67 -4.65 6.85 0.07
C ILE A 67 -4.36 7.10 1.54
N GLN A 68 -5.41 7.07 2.37
CA GLN A 68 -5.27 7.13 3.80
C GLN A 68 -5.01 5.74 4.38
N ALA A 69 -3.94 5.60 5.15
CA ALA A 69 -3.52 4.33 5.71
C ALA A 69 -2.89 4.46 7.09
N ARG A 70 -3.16 3.50 7.96
CA ARG A 70 -2.42 3.38 9.22
C ARG A 70 -1.13 2.62 8.97
N ILE A 71 -0.03 3.22 9.36
CA ILE A 71 1.32 2.69 9.14
C ILE A 71 1.88 2.19 10.46
N MET A 72 2.44 1.00 10.44
CA MET A 72 3.17 0.42 11.54
C MET A 72 4.53 -0.07 11.02
N TYR A 73 5.59 0.51 11.55
CA TYR A 73 6.94 0.09 11.27
C TYR A 73 7.25 -1.14 12.11
N MET A 74 7.79 -2.16 11.48
CA MET A 74 8.23 -3.38 12.15
C MET A 74 9.76 -3.38 12.11
N ASP A 75 10.37 -3.35 13.29
CA ASP A 75 11.79 -3.53 13.38
C ASP A 75 12.15 -4.96 12.94
N LYS A 76 13.22 -5.11 12.18
CA LYS A 76 13.85 -6.42 12.07
C LYS A 76 14.28 -6.79 13.48
N GLN A 77 13.61 -7.75 14.08
CA GLN A 77 14.17 -8.40 15.26
C GLN A 77 15.45 -9.07 14.78
N ASN A 78 16.58 -8.39 14.94
CA ASN A 78 17.82 -9.10 15.07
C ASN A 78 17.58 -9.99 16.28
N GLU A 79 17.56 -11.29 16.10
CA GLU A 79 17.74 -12.23 17.17
C GLU A 79 19.10 -11.88 17.80
N VAL A 80 19.03 -11.02 18.80
CA VAL A 80 20.15 -10.84 19.70
C VAL A 80 20.16 -12.13 20.48
N SER A 81 20.90 -13.11 20.00
CA SER A 81 21.29 -14.23 20.81
C SER A 81 22.00 -13.61 22.01
N PHE A 82 21.37 -13.67 23.16
CA PHE A 82 21.97 -13.36 24.44
C PHE A 82 23.00 -14.44 24.74
N ASP A 83 24.08 -14.47 23.98
CA ASP A 83 25.27 -15.17 24.36
C ASP A 83 26.22 -14.13 24.96
N SER A 84 26.38 -14.29 26.24
CA SER A 84 27.19 -13.49 27.12
C SER A 84 28.58 -13.20 26.53
N GLU A 85 28.87 -11.94 26.36
CA GLU A 85 30.07 -11.28 26.83
C GLU A 85 30.16 -9.85 26.31
N VAL A 86 29.91 -8.95 27.21
CA VAL A 86 30.53 -7.64 27.37
C VAL A 86 31.15 -7.05 26.09
N ASN A 87 30.38 -6.45 25.27
CA ASN A 87 30.70 -5.24 24.49
C ASN A 87 29.43 -4.74 23.79
N SER A 88 28.56 -4.12 24.58
CA SER A 88 27.40 -3.43 24.09
C SER A 88 27.80 -2.12 23.40
N THR A 89 28.33 -2.21 22.20
CA THR A 89 28.17 -1.14 21.25
C THR A 89 26.70 -1.16 20.82
N LEU A 90 25.91 -0.27 21.37
CA LEU A 90 24.56 0.05 20.93
C LEU A 90 24.62 0.40 19.43
N LYS A 91 24.53 -0.60 18.58
CA LYS A 91 24.25 -0.42 17.16
C LYS A 91 22.77 -0.10 17.06
N LEU A 92 22.41 1.17 17.21
CA LEU A 92 21.15 1.74 16.79
C LEU A 92 21.08 1.72 15.25
N HIS A 93 21.15 0.54 14.65
CA HIS A 93 20.74 0.34 13.28
C HIS A 93 19.26 0.00 13.30
N HIS A 94 18.43 1.04 13.21
CA HIS A 94 17.04 0.90 12.80
C HIS A 94 17.01 0.52 11.30
N ASP A 95 17.31 -0.73 11.01
CA ASP A 95 16.93 -1.32 9.75
C ASP A 95 15.41 -1.46 9.77
N ILE A 96 14.74 -0.56 9.06
CA ILE A 96 13.30 -0.65 8.84
C ILE A 96 13.09 -1.91 8.00
N GLY A 97 12.67 -3.00 8.64
CA GLY A 97 12.49 -4.29 7.99
C GLY A 97 11.24 -4.29 7.11
N GLU A 98 10.12 -4.51 7.72
CA GLU A 98 8.82 -4.54 7.03
C GLU A 98 7.93 -3.43 7.55
N ILE A 99 7.14 -2.85 6.67
CA ILE A 99 6.10 -1.89 7.04
C ILE A 99 4.76 -2.56 6.88
N ARG A 100 3.96 -2.50 7.92
CA ARG A 100 2.58 -2.94 7.89
C ARG A 100 1.69 -1.74 7.63
N VAL A 101 0.89 -1.84 6.56
CA VAL A 101 -0.06 -0.80 6.16
C VAL A 101 -1.46 -1.34 6.27
N LYS A 102 -2.32 -0.66 7.04
CA LYS A 102 -3.72 -1.02 7.20
C LYS A 102 -4.60 -0.01 6.49
N LEU A 103 -5.40 -0.49 5.56
CA LEU A 103 -6.31 0.28 4.71
C LEU A 103 -7.77 -0.03 5.05
N ASP A 104 -8.64 0.90 4.77
CA ASP A 104 -10.08 0.68 4.71
C ASP A 104 -10.50 0.02 3.38
N THR A 105 -11.79 -0.14 3.16
CA THR A 105 -12.33 -0.77 1.96
C THR A 105 -12.05 0.06 0.70
N GLU A 106 -12.15 1.39 0.78
CA GLU A 106 -11.92 2.28 -0.36
C GLU A 106 -10.45 2.28 -0.77
N GLY A 107 -9.55 2.42 0.19
CA GLY A 107 -8.12 2.34 -0.05
C GLY A 107 -7.70 0.98 -0.60
N HIS A 108 -8.30 -0.10 -0.12
CA HIS A 108 -8.03 -1.44 -0.60
C HIS A 108 -8.36 -1.62 -2.09
N GLU A 109 -9.50 -1.09 -2.56
CA GLU A 109 -9.92 -1.25 -3.96
C GLU A 109 -8.90 -0.69 -4.96
N TYR A 110 -8.25 0.41 -4.62
CA TYR A 110 -7.16 0.93 -5.46
C TYR A 110 -5.84 0.21 -5.22
N PHE A 111 -5.52 -0.04 -3.94
CA PHE A 111 -4.24 -0.56 -3.52
C PHE A 111 -3.98 -2.02 -3.95
N LYS A 112 -5.04 -2.80 -4.16
CA LYS A 112 -4.91 -4.19 -4.61
C LYS A 112 -4.10 -4.31 -5.91
N ASP A 113 -4.25 -3.33 -6.82
CA ASP A 113 -3.59 -3.31 -8.12
C ASP A 113 -2.26 -2.52 -8.11
N ALA A 114 -1.94 -1.84 -7.01
CA ALA A 114 -0.69 -1.11 -6.88
C ALA A 114 0.46 -2.07 -6.58
N LYS A 115 1.63 -1.81 -7.17
CA LYS A 115 2.85 -2.60 -6.94
C LYS A 115 3.84 -1.87 -6.05
N ARG A 116 3.89 -0.56 -6.16
CA ARG A 116 4.83 0.31 -5.45
C ARG A 116 4.06 1.29 -4.61
N VAL A 117 4.61 1.62 -3.46
CA VAL A 117 4.02 2.54 -2.50
C VAL A 117 5.08 3.45 -1.98
N GLU A 118 4.80 4.73 -1.93
CA GLU A 118 5.68 5.73 -1.34
C GLU A 118 5.16 6.11 0.03
N ILE A 119 6.02 5.97 1.03
CA ILE A 119 5.75 6.31 2.42
C ILE A 119 6.91 7.17 2.91
N ASP A 120 6.62 8.37 3.38
CA ASP A 120 7.62 9.31 3.91
C ASP A 120 8.83 9.52 2.96
N GLY A 121 8.55 9.61 1.65
CA GLY A 121 9.58 9.80 0.61
C GLY A 121 10.40 8.55 0.28
N ARG A 122 10.05 7.39 0.84
CA ARG A 122 10.69 6.10 0.54
C ARG A 122 9.77 5.24 -0.31
N LEU A 123 10.32 4.68 -1.36
CA LEU A 123 9.60 3.76 -2.24
C LEU A 123 9.69 2.34 -1.68
N MET A 124 8.54 1.67 -1.62
CA MET A 124 8.40 0.33 -1.08
C MET A 124 7.68 -0.58 -2.06
N PHE A 125 8.00 -1.87 -2.01
CA PHE A 125 7.27 -2.90 -2.76
C PHE A 125 6.22 -3.57 -1.90
N LYS A 126 5.07 -3.83 -2.50
CA LYS A 126 3.99 -4.59 -1.89
C LYS A 126 4.33 -6.09 -1.89
N VAL A 127 4.26 -6.70 -0.73
CA VAL A 127 4.24 -8.17 -0.59
C VAL A 127 2.84 -8.67 -0.90
N THR A 128 2.72 -9.83 -1.50
CA THR A 128 1.47 -10.32 -2.12
C THR A 128 0.38 -10.68 -1.10
N ASP A 129 0.74 -10.97 0.15
CA ASP A 129 -0.21 -11.42 1.16
C ASP A 129 -1.02 -10.28 1.77
N VAL A 130 -2.34 -10.45 1.72
CA VAL A 130 -3.31 -9.52 2.29
C VAL A 130 -4.03 -10.19 3.43
N LYS A 131 -3.99 -9.58 4.61
CA LYS A 131 -4.78 -10.03 5.76
C LYS A 131 -6.02 -9.17 5.90
N ARG A 132 -7.17 -9.83 6.00
CA ARG A 132 -8.47 -9.18 6.20
C ARG A 132 -8.79 -9.11 7.68
N HIS A 133 -9.24 -7.96 8.15
CA HIS A 133 -9.59 -7.71 9.53
C HIS A 133 -10.97 -7.05 9.64
N GLY A 134 -11.67 -7.36 10.71
CA GLY A 134 -12.96 -6.77 11.04
C GLY A 134 -13.56 -7.49 12.23
N LEU A 135 -14.48 -6.83 12.93
CA LEU A 135 -15.17 -7.44 14.08
C LEU A 135 -16.29 -8.39 13.63
N PHE A 136 -17.13 -7.93 12.71
CA PHE A 136 -18.30 -8.69 12.24
C PHE A 136 -18.19 -9.04 10.76
N ARG A 137 -17.50 -8.20 10.00
CA ARG A 137 -17.21 -8.38 8.57
C ARG A 137 -15.83 -7.77 8.24
N PRO A 138 -15.15 -8.24 7.20
CA PRO A 138 -13.88 -7.65 6.82
C PRO A 138 -14.10 -6.24 6.30
N LYS A 139 -13.60 -5.24 7.04
CA LYS A 139 -13.62 -3.82 6.68
C LYS A 139 -12.22 -3.24 6.48
N PHE A 140 -11.22 -3.88 7.05
CA PHE A 140 -9.85 -3.42 6.98
C PHE A 140 -8.96 -4.48 6.35
N PHE A 141 -7.98 -4.01 5.62
CA PHE A 141 -7.04 -4.84 4.87
C PHE A 141 -5.63 -4.46 5.25
N THR A 142 -4.84 -5.43 5.67
CA THR A 142 -3.44 -5.22 6.05
C THR A 142 -2.53 -5.76 4.97
N TYR A 143 -1.64 -4.90 4.49
CA TYR A 143 -0.59 -5.21 3.56
C TYR A 143 0.77 -5.12 4.23
N TYR A 144 1.69 -5.91 3.74
CA TYR A 144 3.09 -5.86 4.13
C TYR A 144 3.89 -5.27 2.98
N LEU A 145 4.76 -4.33 3.32
CA LEU A 145 5.63 -3.65 2.37
C LEU A 145 7.08 -3.88 2.76
N ARG A 146 7.94 -4.02 1.75
CA ARG A 146 9.39 -4.11 1.93
C ARG A 146 10.06 -2.93 1.25
N PRO A 147 11.13 -2.37 1.86
CA PRO A 147 11.91 -1.34 1.21
C PRO A 147 12.50 -1.87 -0.11
N THR A 148 12.68 -0.98 -1.07
CA THR A 148 13.53 -1.21 -2.23
C THR A 148 14.97 -1.04 -1.78
N ASP A 149 15.74 -2.10 -1.91
CA ASP A 149 17.20 -2.02 -1.77
C ASP A 149 17.80 -1.13 -2.85
#